data_e3a92053e0e643422d6183801b159c28
#
_entry.id   e3a92053e0e643422d6183801b159c28
#
_cell.length_a   1.000
_cell.length_b   1.000
_cell.length_c   1.000
_cell.angle_alpha   90.00
_cell.angle_beta   90.00
_cell.angle_gamma   90.00
#
_symmetry.space_group_name_H-M   'P 1'
#
loop_
_entity.id
_entity.type
_entity.pdbx_description
1 polymer ?
#
loop_
_entity_poly.entity_id
_entity_poly.type
_entity_poly.pdbx_seq_one_letter_code
_entity_poly.pdbx_strand_id
1 'polypeptide(L)'
;MRRANRTELQRIFQTVMAGELEQYRKRNGLTQERMAQKLNLSVRTYADLEHGICAPSAVTLAIYLSQLSIADQRRLLETLRDAWEE
;
A
#
# COMPACT_ATOMS: atom_id res chain seq x y z
N MET A 1 -13.79 17.82 -14.54
CA MET A 1 -13.02 16.91 -13.66
C MET A 1 -13.72 16.78 -12.32
N ARG A 2 -13.98 15.57 -11.91
CA ARG A 2 -14.63 15.31 -10.64
C ARG A 2 -13.60 15.29 -9.51
N ARG A 3 -13.96 15.88 -8.36
CA ARG A 3 -13.13 15.80 -7.17
C ARG A 3 -13.72 14.77 -6.22
N ALA A 4 -12.92 13.77 -5.87
CA ALA A 4 -13.33 12.79 -4.89
C ALA A 4 -13.32 13.44 -3.50
N ASN A 5 -14.27 13.05 -2.63
CA ASN A 5 -14.26 13.50 -1.26
C ASN A 5 -13.26 12.68 -0.45
N ARG A 6 -13.02 13.11 0.80
CA ARG A 6 -11.99 12.50 1.63
C ARG A 6 -12.22 11.00 1.86
N THR A 7 -13.47 10.61 2.06
CA THR A 7 -13.82 9.21 2.28
C THR A 7 -13.52 8.36 1.04
N GLU A 8 -13.85 8.88 -0.14
CA GLU A 8 -13.53 8.17 -1.38
C GLU A 8 -12.03 8.04 -1.57
N LEU A 9 -11.27 9.11 -1.30
CA LEU A 9 -9.82 9.07 -1.44
C LEU A 9 -9.21 8.02 -0.51
N GLN A 10 -9.72 7.93 0.72
CA GLN A 10 -9.22 6.93 1.67
C GLN A 10 -9.51 5.51 1.20
N ARG A 11 -10.70 5.26 0.67
CA ARG A 11 -11.05 3.92 0.17
C ARG A 11 -10.21 3.54 -1.04
N ILE A 12 -9.97 4.49 -1.94
CA ILE A 12 -9.09 4.26 -3.08
C ILE A 12 -7.69 3.91 -2.60
N PHE A 13 -7.19 4.66 -1.62
CA PHE A 13 -5.86 4.41 -1.05
C PHE A 13 -5.76 3.00 -0.46
N GLN A 14 -6.77 2.58 0.32
CA GLN A 14 -6.79 1.24 0.89
C GLN A 14 -6.73 0.16 -0.18
N THR A 15 -7.50 0.32 -1.25
CA THR A 15 -7.56 -0.67 -2.33
C THR A 15 -6.24 -0.73 -3.09
N VAL A 16 -5.68 0.42 -3.43
CA VAL A 16 -4.41 0.47 -4.16
C VAL A 16 -3.30 -0.14 -3.32
N MET A 17 -3.23 0.22 -2.04
CA MET A 17 -2.17 -0.29 -1.17
C MET A 17 -2.30 -1.79 -0.91
N ALA A 18 -3.53 -2.30 -0.80
CA ALA A 18 -3.73 -3.75 -0.64
C ALA A 18 -3.12 -4.51 -1.81
N GLY A 19 -3.43 -4.10 -3.02
CA GLY A 19 -2.87 -4.73 -4.22
C GLY A 19 -1.37 -4.55 -4.33
N GLU A 20 -0.88 -3.36 -4.01
CA GLU A 20 0.55 -3.06 -4.07
C GLU A 20 1.35 -3.95 -3.10
N LEU A 21 0.88 -4.08 -1.87
CA LEU A 21 1.56 -4.88 -0.86
C LEU A 21 1.58 -6.36 -1.25
N GLU A 22 0.46 -6.87 -1.72
CA GLU A 22 0.38 -8.27 -2.13
C GLU A 22 1.32 -8.54 -3.30
N GLN A 23 1.34 -7.68 -4.30
CA GLN A 23 2.20 -7.84 -5.46
C GLN A 23 3.67 -7.78 -5.08
N TYR A 24 4.05 -6.83 -4.23
CA TYR A 24 5.43 -6.73 -3.75
C TYR A 24 5.83 -8.02 -3.03
N ARG A 25 4.96 -8.49 -2.12
CA ARG A 25 5.24 -9.69 -1.34
C ARG A 25 5.46 -10.89 -2.24
N LYS A 26 4.54 -11.12 -3.18
CA LYS A 26 4.62 -12.28 -4.08
C LYS A 26 5.79 -12.18 -5.03
N ARG A 27 6.06 -11.00 -5.55
CA ARG A 27 7.17 -10.78 -6.47
C ARG A 27 8.52 -11.06 -5.80
N ASN A 28 8.60 -10.82 -4.49
CA ASN A 28 9.82 -11.05 -3.73
C ASN A 28 9.84 -12.38 -3.00
N GLY A 29 8.84 -13.24 -3.24
CA GLY A 29 8.78 -14.56 -2.63
C GLY A 29 8.65 -14.57 -1.12
N LEU A 30 7.97 -13.58 -0.56
CA LEU A 30 7.86 -13.42 0.88
C LEU A 30 6.55 -14.00 1.41
N THR A 31 6.60 -14.55 2.63
CA THR A 31 5.38 -14.90 3.36
C THR A 31 4.79 -13.65 3.98
N GLN A 32 3.54 -13.75 4.44
CA GLN A 32 2.93 -12.64 5.17
C GLN A 32 3.71 -12.32 6.44
N GLU A 33 4.23 -13.35 7.13
CA GLU A 33 5.04 -13.15 8.33
C GLU A 33 6.30 -12.33 8.03
N ARG A 34 6.99 -12.68 6.94
CA ARG A 34 8.22 -11.96 6.57
C ARG A 34 7.91 -10.53 6.17
N MET A 35 6.82 -10.33 5.43
CA MET A 35 6.42 -8.99 5.04
C MET A 35 6.06 -8.14 6.25
N ALA A 36 5.34 -8.73 7.21
CA ALA A 36 5.01 -8.04 8.45
C ALA A 36 6.28 -7.61 9.19
N GLN A 37 7.29 -8.49 9.25
CA GLN A 37 8.57 -8.15 9.87
C GLN A 37 9.22 -6.97 9.17
N LYS A 38 9.21 -6.96 7.85
CA LYS A 38 9.83 -5.86 7.09
C LYS A 38 9.15 -4.52 7.37
N LEU A 39 7.89 -4.54 7.69
CA LEU A 39 7.12 -3.33 7.97
C LEU A 39 6.97 -3.06 9.48
N ASN A 40 7.57 -3.91 10.30
CA ASN A 40 7.50 -3.79 11.76
C ASN A 40 6.05 -3.83 12.27
N LEU A 41 5.27 -4.75 11.71
CA LEU A 41 3.86 -4.95 12.05
C LEU A 41 3.63 -6.37 12.55
N SER A 42 2.53 -6.56 13.29
CA SER A 42 2.07 -7.91 13.56
C SER A 42 1.55 -8.54 12.27
N VAL A 43 1.56 -9.87 12.21
CA VAL A 43 1.03 -10.59 11.05
C VAL A 43 -0.43 -10.23 10.82
N ARG A 44 -1.20 -10.11 11.90
CA ARG A 44 -2.62 -9.77 11.80
C ARG A 44 -2.83 -8.40 11.15
N THR A 45 -2.08 -7.41 11.60
CA THR A 45 -2.18 -6.07 11.03
C THR A 45 -1.78 -6.07 9.57
N TYR A 46 -0.70 -6.77 9.24
CA TYR A 46 -0.29 -6.84 7.84
C TYR A 46 -1.35 -7.51 6.98
N ALA A 47 -1.92 -8.62 7.45
CA ALA A 47 -2.97 -9.32 6.69
C ALA A 47 -4.17 -8.41 6.43
N ASP A 48 -4.55 -7.59 7.42
CA ASP A 48 -5.65 -6.64 7.26
C ASP A 48 -5.33 -5.61 6.18
N LEU A 49 -4.08 -5.14 6.12
CA LEU A 49 -3.65 -4.21 5.07
C LEU A 49 -3.74 -4.87 3.69
N GLU A 50 -3.26 -6.09 3.57
CA GLU A 50 -3.25 -6.79 2.30
C GLU A 50 -4.66 -7.12 1.81
N HIS A 51 -5.59 -7.30 2.74
CA HIS A 51 -6.98 -7.57 2.39
C HIS A 51 -7.82 -6.30 2.20
N GLY A 52 -7.21 -5.14 2.33
CA GLY A 52 -7.92 -3.87 2.13
C GLY A 52 -8.87 -3.50 3.25
N ILE A 53 -8.72 -4.12 4.43
CA ILE A 53 -9.60 -3.84 5.58
C ILE A 53 -9.25 -2.50 6.20
N CYS A 54 -7.98 -2.11 6.16
CA CYS A 54 -7.54 -0.84 6.71
C CYS A 54 -6.44 -0.24 5.83
N ALA A 55 -6.18 1.04 6.02
CA ALA A 55 -5.12 1.75 5.32
C ALA A 55 -3.84 1.69 6.13
N PRO A 56 -2.67 1.64 5.49
CA PRO A 56 -1.42 1.76 6.23
C PRO A 56 -1.31 3.15 6.85
N SER A 57 -0.69 3.21 8.03
CA SER A 57 -0.36 4.50 8.64
C SER A 57 0.71 5.19 7.81
N ALA A 58 0.90 6.49 8.08
CA ALA A 58 1.96 7.24 7.40
C ALA A 58 3.34 6.62 7.64
N VAL A 59 3.59 6.15 8.86
CA VAL A 59 4.87 5.52 9.19
C VAL A 59 5.04 4.23 8.41
N THR A 60 4.01 3.38 8.36
CA THR A 60 4.08 2.13 7.60
C THR A 60 4.31 2.40 6.12
N LEU A 61 3.62 3.39 5.57
CA LEU A 61 3.81 3.76 4.17
C LEU A 61 5.24 4.24 3.93
N ALA A 62 5.78 5.04 4.83
CA ALA A 62 7.16 5.54 4.70
C ALA A 62 8.16 4.39 4.74
N ILE A 63 7.97 3.43 5.65
CA ILE A 63 8.84 2.26 5.73
C ILE A 63 8.76 1.46 4.43
N TYR A 64 7.57 1.25 3.91
CA TYR A 64 7.39 0.52 2.65
C TYR A 64 8.08 1.25 1.51
N LEU A 65 7.84 2.55 1.36
CA LEU A 65 8.45 3.33 0.27
C LEU A 65 9.97 3.30 0.34
N SER A 66 10.53 3.29 1.56
CA SER A 66 11.98 3.30 1.72
C SER A 66 12.64 2.01 1.21
N GLN A 67 11.86 0.95 1.03
CA GLN A 67 12.36 -0.33 0.53
C GLN A 67 12.24 -0.47 -0.98
N LEU A 68 11.59 0.47 -1.63
CA LEU A 68 11.38 0.44 -3.08
C LEU A 68 12.47 1.21 -3.80
N SER A 69 12.73 0.81 -5.05
CA SER A 69 13.54 1.64 -5.94
C SER A 69 12.83 2.95 -6.23
N ILE A 70 13.58 3.94 -6.67
CA ILE A 70 12.98 5.23 -7.03
C ILE A 70 11.95 5.05 -8.16
N ALA A 71 12.24 4.16 -9.11
CA ALA A 71 11.29 3.89 -10.19
C ALA A 71 9.99 3.31 -9.66
N ASP A 72 10.07 2.39 -8.70
CA ASP A 72 8.86 1.80 -8.12
C ASP A 72 8.12 2.78 -7.24
N GLN A 73 8.83 3.65 -6.51
CA GLN A 73 8.19 4.71 -5.75
C GLN A 73 7.38 5.62 -6.66
N ARG A 74 7.99 6.01 -7.78
CA ARG A 74 7.32 6.88 -8.76
C ARG A 74 6.08 6.19 -9.32
N ARG A 75 6.22 4.92 -9.69
CA ARG A 75 5.09 4.16 -10.24
C ARG A 75 3.93 4.10 -9.27
N LEU A 76 4.20 3.85 -7.99
CA LEU A 76 3.13 3.80 -6.98
C LEU A 76 2.44 5.15 -6.84
N LEU A 77 3.23 6.23 -6.77
CA LEU A 77 2.65 7.56 -6.63
C LEU A 77 1.81 7.92 -7.86
N GLU A 78 2.26 7.54 -9.06
CA GLU A 78 1.50 7.77 -10.27
C GLU A 78 0.20 6.96 -10.27
N THR A 79 0.26 5.72 -9.81
CA THR A 79 -0.94 4.88 -9.70
C THR A 79 -1.97 5.54 -8.78
N LEU A 80 -1.52 6.05 -7.63
CA LEU A 80 -2.43 6.73 -6.71
C LEU A 80 -3.01 7.99 -7.32
N ARG A 81 -2.15 8.80 -7.95
CA ARG A 81 -2.62 10.04 -8.59
C ARG A 81 -3.68 9.76 -9.63
N ASP A 82 -3.42 8.78 -10.50
CA ASP A 82 -4.35 8.43 -11.56
C ASP A 82 -5.67 7.93 -10.99
N ALA A 83 -5.62 7.12 -9.93
CA ALA A 83 -6.82 6.61 -9.30
C ALA A 83 -7.66 7.73 -8.66
N TRP A 84 -6.99 8.74 -8.09
CA TRP A 84 -7.68 9.85 -7.43
C TRP A 84 -8.25 10.87 -8.41
N GLU A 85 -7.68 10.96 -9.60
CA GLU A 85 -8.07 11.98 -10.58
C GLU A 85 -9.18 11.55 -11.52
N GLU A 86 -9.67 10.36 -11.40
CA GLU A 86 -10.72 9.84 -12.28
C GLU A 86 -12.04 10.60 -12.23
#